data_eb53a73e084e7c49a84f1a2b042dd325
#
_entry.id   eb53a73e084e7c49a84f1a2b042dd325
#
_cell.length_a   1.000
_cell.length_b   1.000
_cell.length_c   1.000
_cell.angle_alpha   90.00
_cell.angle_beta   90.00
_cell.angle_gamma   90.00
#
_symmetry.space_group_name_H-M   'P 1'
#
loop_
_entity.id
_entity.type
_entity.pdbx_description
1 polymer ?
#
loop_
_entity_poly.entity_id
_entity_poly.type
_entity_poly.pdbx_seq_one_letter_code
_entity_poly.pdbx_strand_id
1 'polypeptide(L)'
;MIPIAAITFASFFMGLGGAFTNSDTIKGLHLSGIINEQTGIIYVFQILKAAGEVVFKYLPLFFCLSASFGLAKKEQGFAALSGAMGYLAFHVVISQILKIQGLTADSTAVDFLKENGMSNINAYRFNSLFTTELGIFTYKMSIFGGLFVGIITSQIHNKFYNTKLPPIMAFFSGTRIVPIITLSIMSVLGAIMAFVWKPIGYSITD
;
A
#
# COMPACT_ATOMS: atom_id res chain seq x y z
N MET A 1 3.24 -12.73 -11.19
CA MET A 1 2.49 -13.90 -10.66
C MET A 1 2.62 -14.09 -9.14
N ILE A 2 3.72 -13.66 -8.49
CA ILE A 2 3.94 -13.82 -7.02
C ILE A 2 2.83 -13.24 -6.15
N PRO A 3 2.30 -11.99 -6.37
CA PRO A 3 1.24 -11.46 -5.53
C PRO A 3 -0.04 -12.27 -5.55
N ILE A 4 -0.38 -12.86 -6.70
CA ILE A 4 -1.61 -13.66 -6.85
C ILE A 4 -1.54 -14.94 -6.02
N ALA A 5 -0.41 -15.63 -6.03
CA ALA A 5 -0.19 -16.81 -5.19
C ALA A 5 -0.23 -16.47 -3.70
N ALA A 6 0.37 -15.34 -3.32
CA ALA A 6 0.33 -14.85 -1.94
C ALA A 6 -1.10 -14.52 -1.48
N ILE A 7 -1.93 -13.91 -2.34
CA ILE A 7 -3.34 -13.62 -2.05
C ILE A 7 -4.11 -14.92 -1.77
N THR A 8 -3.93 -15.95 -2.58
CA THR A 8 -4.63 -17.22 -2.42
C THR A 8 -4.31 -17.85 -1.04
N PHE A 9 -3.05 -17.86 -0.66
CA PHE A 9 -2.62 -18.41 0.63
C PHE A 9 -3.08 -17.54 1.81
N ALA A 10 -3.01 -16.21 1.67
CA ALA A 10 -3.51 -15.26 2.65
C ALA A 10 -5.01 -15.34 2.85
N SER A 11 -5.79 -15.57 1.77
CA SER A 11 -7.23 -15.77 1.85
C SER A 11 -7.60 -17.00 2.67
N PHE A 12 -6.84 -18.09 2.51
CA PHE A 12 -7.01 -19.30 3.31
C PHE A 12 -6.76 -19.02 4.81
N PHE A 13 -5.67 -18.33 5.15
CA PHE A 13 -5.36 -17.96 6.53
C PHE A 13 -6.40 -17.02 7.14
N MET A 14 -6.80 -16.00 6.37
CA MET A 14 -7.80 -15.05 6.83
C MET A 14 -9.17 -15.71 6.97
N GLY A 15 -9.54 -16.64 6.07
CA GLY A 15 -10.80 -17.38 6.10
C GLY A 15 -10.87 -18.31 7.30
N LEU A 16 -9.86 -19.15 7.52
CA LEU A 16 -9.78 -20.03 8.68
C LEU A 16 -9.75 -19.24 9.99
N GLY A 17 -8.84 -18.27 10.07
CA GLY A 17 -8.70 -17.44 11.26
C GLY A 17 -9.99 -16.66 11.55
N GLY A 18 -10.64 -16.09 10.53
CA GLY A 18 -11.90 -15.37 10.65
C GLY A 18 -13.06 -16.26 11.10
N ALA A 19 -13.19 -17.47 10.52
CA ALA A 19 -14.23 -18.41 10.88
C ALA A 19 -14.14 -18.83 12.36
N PHE A 20 -12.95 -19.21 12.82
CA PHE A 20 -12.73 -19.69 14.19
C PHE A 20 -12.44 -18.59 15.22
N THR A 21 -12.52 -17.33 14.84
CA THR A 21 -12.58 -16.18 15.77
C THR A 21 -13.97 -15.55 15.85
N ASN A 22 -14.90 -15.98 15.00
CA ASN A 22 -16.28 -15.50 15.03
C ASN A 22 -17.09 -16.29 16.07
N SER A 23 -17.69 -15.58 17.03
CA SER A 23 -18.44 -16.18 18.14
C SER A 23 -19.64 -17.02 17.67
N ASP A 24 -20.31 -16.60 16.60
CA ASP A 24 -21.50 -17.29 16.09
C ASP A 24 -21.11 -18.59 15.38
N THR A 25 -19.98 -18.58 14.65
CA THR A 25 -19.43 -19.79 14.04
C THR A 25 -19.00 -20.81 15.10
N ILE A 26 -18.29 -20.36 16.14
CA ILE A 26 -17.84 -21.23 17.25
C ILE A 26 -19.01 -21.86 17.96
N LYS A 27 -20.09 -21.09 18.24
CA LYS A 27 -21.32 -21.58 18.87
C LYS A 27 -22.08 -22.56 17.96
N GLY A 28 -22.23 -22.18 16.68
CA GLY A 28 -22.95 -23.01 15.71
C GLY A 28 -22.29 -24.37 15.44
N LEU A 29 -20.98 -24.45 15.57
CA LEU A 29 -20.20 -25.69 15.45
C LEU A 29 -20.01 -26.43 16.79
N HIS A 30 -20.58 -25.95 17.90
CA HIS A 30 -20.45 -26.50 19.25
C HIS A 30 -18.99 -26.58 19.74
N LEU A 31 -18.12 -25.67 19.28
CA LEU A 31 -16.66 -25.64 19.59
C LEU A 31 -16.32 -24.74 20.76
N SER A 32 -17.28 -24.13 21.45
CA SER A 32 -17.04 -23.16 22.54
C SER A 32 -16.23 -23.73 23.71
N GLY A 33 -16.28 -25.06 23.94
CA GLY A 33 -15.45 -25.73 24.95
C GLY A 33 -14.00 -25.90 24.56
N ILE A 34 -13.68 -25.84 23.26
CA ILE A 34 -12.34 -26.07 22.71
C ILE A 34 -11.68 -24.77 22.28
N ILE A 35 -12.43 -23.90 21.60
CA ILE A 35 -11.96 -22.61 21.06
C ILE A 35 -12.47 -21.50 21.95
N ASN A 36 -11.66 -21.12 22.94
CA ASN A 36 -11.95 -20.04 23.86
C ASN A 36 -10.65 -19.42 24.40
N GLU A 37 -10.75 -18.36 25.17
CA GLU A 37 -9.59 -17.66 25.78
C GLU A 37 -8.87 -18.52 26.81
N GLN A 38 -9.59 -19.40 27.52
CA GLN A 38 -9.02 -20.26 28.57
C GLN A 38 -8.11 -21.34 27.98
N THR A 39 -8.45 -21.89 26.82
CA THR A 39 -7.62 -22.89 26.11
C THR A 39 -6.48 -22.25 25.31
N GLY A 40 -6.54 -20.96 25.06
CA GLY A 40 -5.57 -20.24 24.23
C GLY A 40 -5.63 -20.56 22.73
N ILE A 41 -6.47 -21.49 22.31
CA ILE A 41 -6.60 -21.90 20.89
C ILE A 41 -7.14 -20.75 20.04
N ILE A 42 -8.00 -19.92 20.58
CA ILE A 42 -8.53 -18.74 19.87
C ILE A 42 -7.42 -17.78 19.42
N TYR A 43 -6.34 -17.65 20.21
CA TYR A 43 -5.21 -16.79 19.86
C TYR A 43 -4.43 -17.30 18.63
N VAL A 44 -4.37 -18.62 18.43
CA VAL A 44 -3.77 -19.20 17.23
C VAL A 44 -4.55 -18.78 15.98
N PHE A 45 -5.87 -18.82 16.03
CA PHE A 45 -6.72 -18.37 14.92
C PHE A 45 -6.66 -16.85 14.71
N GLN A 46 -6.54 -16.06 15.78
CA GLN A 46 -6.33 -14.61 15.67
C GLN A 46 -4.98 -14.29 14.98
N ILE A 47 -3.91 -15.00 15.33
CA ILE A 47 -2.60 -14.84 14.69
C ILE A 47 -2.68 -15.24 13.21
N LEU A 48 -3.35 -16.35 12.91
CA LEU A 48 -3.53 -16.82 11.54
C LEU A 48 -4.30 -15.79 10.69
N LYS A 49 -5.39 -15.23 11.24
CA LYS A 49 -6.17 -14.16 10.63
C LYS A 49 -5.30 -12.93 10.35
N ALA A 50 -4.57 -12.45 11.35
CA ALA A 50 -3.69 -11.30 11.21
C ALA A 50 -2.58 -11.53 10.17
N ALA A 51 -2.01 -12.74 10.10
CA ALA A 51 -1.03 -13.09 9.08
C ALA A 51 -1.61 -13.06 7.66
N GLY A 52 -2.87 -13.46 7.49
CA GLY A 52 -3.57 -13.33 6.21
C GLY A 52 -3.87 -11.87 5.85
N GLU A 53 -4.35 -11.08 6.81
CA GLU A 53 -4.71 -9.67 6.61
C GLU A 53 -3.53 -8.81 6.16
N VAL A 54 -2.30 -9.11 6.60
CA VAL A 54 -1.08 -8.37 6.21
C VAL A 54 -0.89 -8.35 4.70
N VAL A 55 -1.14 -9.46 4.00
CA VAL A 55 -0.97 -9.53 2.55
C VAL A 55 -1.95 -8.60 1.84
N PHE A 56 -3.21 -8.57 2.27
CA PHE A 56 -4.22 -7.68 1.70
C PHE A 56 -3.93 -6.21 2.02
N LYS A 57 -3.51 -5.93 3.25
CA LYS A 57 -3.19 -4.56 3.69
C LYS A 57 -2.05 -3.94 2.87
N TYR A 58 -1.03 -4.73 2.52
CA TYR A 58 0.15 -4.25 1.79
C TYR A 58 0.16 -4.68 0.31
N LEU A 59 -0.98 -5.10 -0.19
CA LEU A 59 -1.14 -5.54 -1.58
C LEU A 59 -0.62 -4.53 -2.62
N PRO A 60 -0.88 -3.21 -2.50
CA PRO A 60 -0.36 -2.23 -3.44
C PRO A 60 1.17 -2.22 -3.51
N LEU A 61 1.85 -2.35 -2.35
CA LEU A 61 3.30 -2.45 -2.30
C LEU A 61 3.82 -3.72 -2.99
N PHE A 62 3.17 -4.86 -2.77
CA PHE A 62 3.55 -6.12 -3.43
C PHE A 62 3.38 -6.05 -4.95
N PHE A 63 2.35 -5.36 -5.43
CA PHE A 63 2.19 -5.11 -6.87
C PHE A 63 3.27 -4.16 -7.41
N CYS A 64 3.65 -3.12 -6.66
CA CYS A 64 4.76 -2.24 -7.01
C CYS A 64 6.08 -3.01 -7.14
N LEU A 65 6.43 -3.80 -6.14
CA LEU A 65 7.63 -4.64 -6.15
C LEU A 65 7.65 -5.62 -7.32
N SER A 66 6.51 -6.30 -7.54
CA SER A 66 6.40 -7.30 -8.60
C SER A 66 6.45 -6.68 -10.00
N ALA A 67 5.86 -5.50 -10.20
CA ALA A 67 5.92 -4.79 -11.47
C ALA A 67 7.35 -4.28 -11.72
N SER A 68 7.99 -3.69 -10.70
CA SER A 68 9.39 -3.24 -10.81
C SER A 68 10.34 -4.38 -11.12
N PHE A 69 10.18 -5.52 -10.44
CA PHE A 69 10.98 -6.73 -10.65
C PHE A 69 10.71 -7.35 -12.03
N GLY A 70 9.43 -7.60 -12.34
CA GLY A 70 9.04 -8.38 -13.51
C GLY A 70 9.28 -7.67 -14.85
N LEU A 71 9.25 -6.33 -14.85
CA LEU A 71 9.47 -5.51 -16.05
C LEU A 71 10.94 -5.05 -16.20
N ALA A 72 11.78 -5.30 -15.21
CA ALA A 72 13.21 -5.00 -15.29
C ALA A 72 13.95 -6.03 -16.16
N LYS A 73 14.77 -5.55 -17.09
CA LYS A 73 15.51 -6.39 -18.06
C LYS A 73 16.68 -7.12 -17.41
N LYS A 74 17.37 -6.49 -16.46
CA LYS A 74 18.51 -7.03 -15.71
C LYS A 74 18.48 -6.50 -14.30
N GLU A 75 19.26 -7.09 -13.39
CA GLU A 75 19.43 -6.61 -12.00
C GLU A 75 18.07 -6.36 -11.31
N GLN A 76 17.13 -7.29 -11.49
CA GLN A 76 15.73 -7.18 -11.08
C GLN A 76 15.55 -6.88 -9.58
N GLY A 77 16.45 -7.40 -8.73
CA GLY A 77 16.43 -7.11 -7.29
C GLY A 77 16.63 -5.63 -6.96
N PHE A 78 17.54 -4.96 -7.69
CA PHE A 78 17.74 -3.50 -7.54
C PHE A 78 16.52 -2.71 -8.04
N ALA A 79 15.86 -3.17 -9.10
CA ALA A 79 14.62 -2.57 -9.58
C ALA A 79 13.50 -2.67 -8.53
N ALA A 80 13.33 -3.84 -7.91
CA ALA A 80 12.33 -4.04 -6.85
C ALA A 80 12.62 -3.14 -5.63
N LEU A 81 13.88 -3.09 -5.18
CA LEU A 81 14.27 -2.21 -4.07
C LEU A 81 14.02 -0.74 -4.39
N SER A 82 14.38 -0.31 -5.61
CA SER A 82 14.10 1.05 -6.09
C SER A 82 12.59 1.33 -6.14
N GLY A 83 11.79 0.33 -6.50
CA GLY A 83 10.33 0.41 -6.48
C GLY A 83 9.76 0.61 -5.09
N ALA A 84 10.27 -0.14 -4.09
CA ALA A 84 9.88 0.05 -2.69
C ALA A 84 10.19 1.48 -2.20
N MET A 85 11.41 1.94 -2.45
CA MET A 85 11.84 3.30 -2.08
C MET A 85 11.00 4.37 -2.80
N GLY A 86 10.75 4.20 -4.09
CA GLY A 86 9.91 5.09 -4.89
C GLY A 86 8.46 5.13 -4.39
N TYR A 87 7.89 3.99 -4.02
CA TYR A 87 6.55 3.89 -3.45
C TYR A 87 6.42 4.66 -2.15
N LEU A 88 7.38 4.51 -1.25
CA LEU A 88 7.41 5.27 0.01
C LEU A 88 7.54 6.77 -0.25
N ALA A 89 8.47 7.19 -1.10
CA ALA A 89 8.66 8.61 -1.42
C ALA A 89 7.40 9.23 -2.04
N PHE A 90 6.75 8.52 -2.95
CA PHE A 90 5.50 8.95 -3.59
C PHE A 90 4.41 9.22 -2.55
N HIS A 91 4.15 8.29 -1.63
CA HIS A 91 3.12 8.44 -0.61
C HIS A 91 3.49 9.43 0.49
N VAL A 92 4.77 9.53 0.88
CA VAL A 92 5.24 10.52 1.87
C VAL A 92 5.05 11.94 1.35
N VAL A 93 5.35 12.20 0.07
CA VAL A 93 5.16 13.53 -0.53
C VAL A 93 3.68 13.89 -0.62
N ILE A 94 2.82 12.96 -1.04
CA ILE A 94 1.36 13.16 -1.00
C ILE A 94 0.91 13.48 0.42
N SER A 95 1.33 12.69 1.41
CA SER A 95 0.99 12.90 2.81
C SER A 95 1.36 14.29 3.31
N GLN A 96 2.56 14.75 2.95
CA GLN A 96 3.03 16.07 3.38
C GLN A 96 2.21 17.21 2.76
N ILE A 97 1.83 17.08 1.49
CA ILE A 97 0.97 18.06 0.82
C ILE A 97 -0.43 18.05 1.42
N LEU A 98 -1.00 16.88 1.71
CA LEU A 98 -2.28 16.77 2.39
C LEU A 98 -2.24 17.46 3.77
N LYS A 99 -1.19 17.27 4.55
CA LYS A 99 -1.01 17.95 5.84
C LYS A 99 -0.94 19.47 5.69
N ILE A 100 -0.24 19.98 4.68
CA ILE A 100 -0.17 21.42 4.37
C ILE A 100 -1.57 21.96 4.03
N GLN A 101 -2.42 21.14 3.39
CA GLN A 101 -3.81 21.48 3.09
C GLN A 101 -4.77 21.31 4.29
N GLY A 102 -4.26 20.95 5.47
CA GLY A 102 -5.06 20.68 6.67
C GLY A 102 -5.79 19.33 6.67
N LEU A 103 -5.46 18.44 5.71
CA LEU A 103 -6.06 17.11 5.60
C LEU A 103 -5.21 16.09 6.35
N THR A 104 -5.77 15.56 7.43
CA THR A 104 -5.18 14.53 8.29
C THR A 104 -6.17 13.39 8.48
N ALA A 105 -5.74 12.30 9.09
CA ALA A 105 -6.63 11.19 9.42
C ALA A 105 -7.83 11.66 10.28
N ASP A 106 -7.57 12.54 11.24
CA ASP A 106 -8.61 13.07 12.14
C ASP A 106 -9.55 14.04 11.42
N SER A 107 -9.01 15.00 10.64
CA SER A 107 -9.82 16.00 9.93
C SER A 107 -10.65 15.43 8.77
N THR A 108 -10.30 14.24 8.29
CA THR A 108 -11.04 13.50 7.26
C THR A 108 -11.91 12.39 7.81
N ALA A 109 -11.90 12.17 9.14
CA ALA A 109 -12.74 11.19 9.82
C ALA A 109 -14.23 11.52 9.62
N VAL A 110 -15.05 10.49 9.40
CA VAL A 110 -16.47 10.64 9.08
C VAL A 110 -17.21 11.44 10.16
N ASP A 111 -16.93 11.16 11.44
CA ASP A 111 -17.61 11.82 12.55
C ASP A 111 -17.23 13.30 12.63
N PHE A 112 -15.94 13.64 12.48
CA PHE A 112 -15.49 15.03 12.41
C PHE A 112 -16.15 15.81 11.27
N LEU A 113 -16.27 15.19 10.07
CA LEU A 113 -16.90 15.82 8.91
C LEU A 113 -18.38 16.07 9.14
N LYS A 114 -19.09 15.15 9.82
CA LYS A 114 -20.50 15.31 10.18
C LYS A 114 -20.72 16.41 11.21
N GLU A 115 -19.89 16.47 12.24
CA GLU A 115 -19.92 17.53 13.25
C GLU A 115 -19.69 18.91 12.65
N ASN A 116 -18.92 19.01 11.56
CA ASN A 116 -18.69 20.23 10.80
C ASN A 116 -19.74 20.47 9.67
N GLY A 117 -20.89 19.81 9.74
CA GLY A 117 -22.05 20.11 8.88
C GLY A 117 -22.08 19.37 7.53
N MET A 118 -21.19 18.39 7.31
CA MET A 118 -21.23 17.58 6.10
C MET A 118 -22.31 16.51 6.20
N SER A 119 -23.08 16.29 5.12
CA SER A 119 -24.08 15.21 5.09
C SER A 119 -23.41 13.83 5.20
N ASN A 120 -24.14 12.84 5.74
CA ASN A 120 -23.62 11.48 5.94
C ASN A 120 -22.98 10.91 4.66
N ILE A 121 -23.69 10.97 3.54
CA ILE A 121 -23.22 10.44 2.26
C ILE A 121 -21.91 11.10 1.82
N ASN A 122 -21.84 12.44 1.89
CA ASN A 122 -20.66 13.18 1.47
C ASN A 122 -19.47 12.95 2.42
N ALA A 123 -19.71 12.81 3.72
CA ALA A 123 -18.66 12.52 4.70
C ALA A 123 -18.01 11.15 4.45
N TYR A 124 -18.81 10.09 4.24
CA TYR A 124 -18.28 8.77 3.88
C TYR A 124 -17.55 8.79 2.54
N ARG A 125 -18.10 9.45 1.55
CA ARG A 125 -17.52 9.60 0.21
C ARG A 125 -16.17 10.32 0.25
N PHE A 126 -16.11 11.43 0.99
CA PHE A 126 -14.85 12.17 1.17
C PHE A 126 -13.81 11.34 1.93
N ASN A 127 -14.19 10.71 3.05
CA ASN A 127 -13.29 9.85 3.82
C ASN A 127 -12.75 8.68 2.99
N SER A 128 -13.56 8.11 2.10
CA SER A 128 -13.16 6.98 1.26
C SER A 128 -12.02 7.28 0.27
N LEU A 129 -11.71 8.55 0.03
CA LEU A 129 -10.58 8.97 -0.80
C LEU A 129 -9.22 8.73 -0.13
N PHE A 130 -9.19 8.55 1.19
CA PHE A 130 -7.99 8.47 1.98
C PHE A 130 -7.76 7.07 2.55
N THR A 131 -6.51 6.79 2.85
CA THR A 131 -6.09 5.55 3.50
C THR A 131 -4.77 5.77 4.25
N THR A 132 -4.36 4.78 5.02
CA THR A 132 -3.05 4.75 5.65
C THR A 132 -2.24 3.59 5.05
N GLU A 133 -1.26 3.92 4.21
CA GLU A 133 -0.33 2.97 3.58
C GLU A 133 0.99 2.95 4.36
N LEU A 134 1.36 1.81 4.93
CA LEU A 134 2.60 1.66 5.72
C LEU A 134 2.74 2.72 6.85
N GLY A 135 1.63 3.12 7.47
CA GLY A 135 1.63 4.18 8.48
C GLY A 135 1.61 5.61 7.93
N ILE A 136 1.61 5.79 6.61
CA ILE A 136 1.57 7.09 5.94
C ILE A 136 0.13 7.40 5.53
N PHE A 137 -0.45 8.48 6.06
CA PHE A 137 -1.77 8.96 5.63
C PHE A 137 -1.67 9.54 4.22
N THR A 138 -2.45 9.03 3.28
CA THR A 138 -2.34 9.32 1.86
C THR A 138 -3.65 9.09 1.13
N TYR A 139 -3.71 9.39 -0.15
CA TYR A 139 -4.83 9.01 -1.00
C TYR A 139 -4.90 7.49 -1.22
N LYS A 140 -6.13 6.96 -1.23
CA LYS A 140 -6.42 5.55 -1.51
C LYS A 140 -6.34 5.29 -3.02
N MET A 141 -5.16 4.87 -3.48
CA MET A 141 -4.93 4.50 -4.88
C MET A 141 -4.96 2.99 -5.12
N SER A 142 -5.03 2.20 -4.03
CA SER A 142 -5.07 0.72 -4.07
C SER A 142 -3.97 0.13 -4.96
N ILE A 143 -4.25 -1.00 -5.60
CA ILE A 143 -3.33 -1.72 -6.50
C ILE A 143 -2.84 -0.84 -7.66
N PHE A 144 -3.68 0.05 -8.18
CA PHE A 144 -3.32 0.93 -9.29
C PHE A 144 -2.16 1.86 -8.95
N GLY A 145 -2.13 2.42 -7.73
CA GLY A 145 -1.01 3.23 -7.25
C GLY A 145 0.30 2.43 -7.20
N GLY A 146 0.23 1.20 -6.71
CA GLY A 146 1.38 0.29 -6.68
C GLY A 146 1.90 -0.05 -8.08
N LEU A 147 1.00 -0.42 -9.00
CA LEU A 147 1.35 -0.72 -10.39
C LEU A 147 1.94 0.51 -11.11
N PHE A 148 1.35 1.68 -10.92
CA PHE A 148 1.83 2.94 -11.49
C PHE A 148 3.29 3.21 -11.10
N VAL A 149 3.59 3.19 -9.81
CA VAL A 149 4.95 3.38 -9.30
C VAL A 149 5.89 2.28 -9.81
N GLY A 150 5.45 1.01 -9.79
CA GLY A 150 6.26 -0.12 -10.22
C GLY A 150 6.63 -0.10 -11.70
N ILE A 151 5.68 0.26 -12.57
CA ILE A 151 5.91 0.37 -14.01
C ILE A 151 6.90 1.50 -14.31
N ILE A 152 6.71 2.67 -13.72
CA ILE A 152 7.62 3.81 -13.94
C ILE A 152 9.01 3.50 -13.40
N THR A 153 9.10 2.89 -12.22
CA THR A 153 10.40 2.45 -11.66
C THR A 153 11.13 1.50 -12.59
N SER A 154 10.42 0.52 -13.16
CA SER A 154 11.04 -0.43 -14.10
C SER A 154 11.57 0.25 -15.36
N GLN A 155 10.86 1.26 -15.86
CA GLN A 155 11.31 2.05 -17.02
C GLN A 155 12.55 2.88 -16.68
N ILE A 156 12.57 3.54 -15.50
CA ILE A 156 13.74 4.25 -15.00
C ILE A 156 14.92 3.28 -14.86
N HIS A 157 14.68 2.12 -14.24
CA HIS A 157 15.72 1.10 -14.06
C HIS A 157 16.26 0.64 -15.40
N ASN A 158 15.42 0.27 -16.35
CA ASN A 158 15.83 -0.20 -17.67
C ASN A 158 16.62 0.83 -18.47
N LYS A 159 16.42 2.12 -18.20
CA LYS A 159 17.16 3.22 -18.84
C LYS A 159 18.50 3.48 -18.17
N PHE A 160 18.59 3.39 -16.85
CA PHE A 160 19.73 3.90 -16.07
C PHE A 160 20.59 2.84 -15.39
N TYR A 161 20.19 1.55 -15.34
CA TYR A 161 20.91 0.50 -14.60
C TYR A 161 22.37 0.29 -15.04
N ASN A 162 22.75 0.70 -16.25
CA ASN A 162 24.11 0.57 -16.79
C ASN A 162 24.78 1.91 -17.06
N THR A 163 24.30 2.99 -16.44
CA THR A 163 24.85 4.35 -16.65
C THR A 163 26.23 4.46 -16.00
N LYS A 164 27.22 4.89 -16.79
CA LYS A 164 28.55 5.20 -16.32
C LYS A 164 28.63 6.68 -15.97
N LEU A 165 29.02 7.00 -14.76
CA LEU A 165 29.20 8.37 -14.29
C LEU A 165 30.69 8.77 -14.32
N PRO A 166 31.00 10.08 -14.33
CA PRO A 166 32.36 10.59 -14.21
C PRO A 166 33.07 10.06 -12.96
N PRO A 167 34.43 10.02 -12.94
CA PRO A 167 35.19 9.44 -11.81
C PRO A 167 34.83 10.00 -10.44
N ILE A 168 34.46 11.28 -10.34
CA ILE A 168 34.05 11.95 -9.09
C ILE A 168 32.76 11.32 -8.52
N MET A 169 31.87 10.82 -9.38
CA MET A 169 30.59 10.23 -9.02
C MET A 169 30.53 8.70 -9.27
N ALA A 170 31.69 8.09 -9.52
CA ALA A 170 31.79 6.67 -9.90
C ALA A 170 31.12 5.72 -8.88
N PHE A 171 31.09 6.09 -7.61
CA PHE A 171 30.39 5.32 -6.54
C PHE A 171 28.90 5.12 -6.84
N PHE A 172 28.25 6.07 -7.49
CA PHE A 172 26.83 6.01 -7.85
C PHE A 172 26.58 5.40 -9.23
N SER A 173 27.60 4.93 -9.94
CA SER A 173 27.46 4.35 -11.28
C SER A 173 26.68 3.03 -11.27
N GLY A 174 26.10 2.69 -12.42
CA GLY A 174 25.35 1.45 -12.61
C GLY A 174 24.02 1.43 -11.88
N THR A 175 23.67 0.33 -11.25
CA THR A 175 22.38 0.15 -10.57
C THR A 175 22.15 1.06 -9.37
N ARG A 176 23.23 1.60 -8.79
CA ARG A 176 23.16 2.47 -7.59
C ARG A 176 22.53 3.83 -7.85
N ILE A 177 22.57 4.32 -9.08
CA ILE A 177 21.94 5.59 -9.46
C ILE A 177 20.41 5.47 -9.56
N VAL A 178 19.90 4.26 -9.84
CA VAL A 178 18.49 4.04 -10.09
C VAL A 178 17.60 4.44 -8.90
N PRO A 179 17.88 4.04 -7.63
CA PRO A 179 17.10 4.49 -6.49
C PRO A 179 17.04 6.01 -6.35
N ILE A 180 18.15 6.70 -6.61
CA ILE A 180 18.26 8.17 -6.50
C ILE A 180 17.32 8.85 -7.52
N ILE A 181 17.40 8.42 -8.79
CA ILE A 181 16.52 8.93 -9.85
C ILE A 181 15.05 8.59 -9.56
N THR A 182 14.80 7.37 -9.11
CA THR A 182 13.44 6.91 -8.77
C THR A 182 12.85 7.74 -7.64
N LEU A 183 13.59 7.99 -6.55
CA LEU A 183 13.16 8.85 -5.46
C LEU A 183 12.80 10.25 -5.94
N SER A 184 13.66 10.86 -6.77
CA SER A 184 13.43 12.21 -7.30
C SER A 184 12.18 12.27 -8.18
N ILE A 185 12.05 11.35 -9.13
CA ILE A 185 10.90 11.32 -10.04
C ILE A 185 9.60 11.00 -9.28
N MET A 186 9.62 10.04 -8.35
CA MET A 186 8.44 9.66 -7.57
C MET A 186 8.01 10.77 -6.61
N SER A 187 8.94 11.56 -6.07
CA SER A 187 8.61 12.74 -5.28
C SER A 187 7.87 13.79 -6.11
N VAL A 188 8.34 14.06 -7.32
CA VAL A 188 7.65 15.00 -8.23
C VAL A 188 6.28 14.47 -8.64
N LEU A 189 6.17 13.19 -9.00
CA LEU A 189 4.90 12.57 -9.35
C LEU A 189 3.94 12.51 -8.16
N GLY A 190 4.41 12.26 -6.96
CA GLY A 190 3.62 12.34 -5.73
C GLY A 190 3.05 13.74 -5.50
N ALA A 191 3.88 14.78 -5.72
CA ALA A 191 3.42 16.17 -5.63
C ALA A 191 2.30 16.47 -6.65
N ILE A 192 2.47 16.05 -7.90
CA ILE A 192 1.44 16.21 -8.95
C ILE A 192 0.16 15.46 -8.56
N MET A 193 0.30 14.21 -8.12
CA MET A 193 -0.85 13.37 -7.76
C MET A 193 -1.61 13.89 -6.54
N ALA A 194 -0.98 14.60 -5.62
CA ALA A 194 -1.66 15.24 -4.50
C ALA A 194 -2.75 16.23 -4.95
N PHE A 195 -2.60 16.84 -6.12
CA PHE A 195 -3.61 17.76 -6.69
C PHE A 195 -4.56 17.07 -7.68
N VAL A 196 -4.06 16.09 -8.42
CA VAL A 196 -4.81 15.45 -9.52
C VAL A 196 -5.71 14.31 -9.03
N TRP A 197 -5.34 13.63 -7.93
CA TRP A 197 -6.07 12.44 -7.48
C TRP A 197 -7.48 12.73 -6.95
N LYS A 198 -7.71 13.87 -6.32
CA LYS A 198 -9.01 14.19 -5.72
C LYS A 198 -10.18 14.09 -6.72
N PRO A 199 -10.15 14.74 -7.90
CA PRO A 199 -11.22 14.59 -8.89
C PRO A 199 -11.31 13.16 -9.46
N ILE A 200 -10.19 12.47 -9.65
CA ILE A 200 -10.17 11.08 -10.13
C ILE A 200 -10.81 10.15 -9.10
N GLY A 201 -10.45 10.28 -7.84
CA GLY A 201 -11.00 9.47 -6.75
C GLY A 201 -12.52 9.63 -6.61
N TYR A 202 -13.06 10.83 -6.76
CA TYR A 202 -14.51 11.05 -6.78
C TYR A 202 -15.19 10.32 -7.94
N SER A 203 -14.60 10.33 -9.13
CA SER A 203 -15.15 9.64 -10.30
C SER A 203 -15.13 8.10 -10.18
N ILE A 204 -14.30 7.56 -9.31
CA ILE A 204 -14.23 6.11 -9.06
C ILE A 204 -15.23 5.68 -7.97
N THR A 205 -15.60 6.60 -7.06
CA THR A 205 -16.50 6.33 -5.93
C THR A 205 -17.97 6.67 -6.24
N ASP A 206 -18.27 7.23 -7.40
CA ASP A 206 -19.59 7.40 -7.98
C ASP A 206 -20.07 6.15 -8.69
#